data_e2b4ef2bba6f186f35bca4aa2ba026d4
#
_entry.id   e2b4ef2bba6f186f35bca4aa2ba026d4
#
_cell.length_a   1.000
_cell.length_b   1.000
_cell.length_c   1.000
_cell.angle_alpha   90.00
_cell.angle_beta   90.00
_cell.angle_gamma   90.00
#
_symmetry.space_group_name_H-M   'P 1'
#
loop_
_entity.id
_entity.type
_entity.pdbx_description
1 polymer ?
#
loop_
_entity_poly.entity_id
_entity_poly.type
_entity_poly.pdbx_seq_one_letter_code
_entity_poly.pdbx_strand_id
1 'polypeptide(L)'
;MIYISIEIMTELDVYAYGVPVVLLLITAEVIYSSVKGLNFYKLRDTFAGLGLLSGNFLIGLLTKSSIFLIYVYLYQFRLITVNDILPLWAVWLATFVMIDFVYYWYHRFSHRVRFMWAVHMNHHSSEEMNFTVSLRQAWFGPITKVPFFIFMPLVGFDPIITAVAGVASTLWGVIGHTQWIRRLGILEYILVTPSSHR
;
A
#
# COMPACT_ATOMS: atom_id res chain seq x y z
N MET A 1 21.65 -14.93 -24.55
CA MET A 1 21.15 -15.02 -23.16
C MET A 1 21.95 -14.01 -22.33
N ILE A 2 21.58 -12.73 -22.41
CA ILE A 2 22.25 -11.65 -21.68
C ILE A 2 21.49 -11.56 -20.33
N TYR A 3 22.08 -12.15 -19.30
CA TYR A 3 21.70 -11.82 -17.93
C TYR A 3 22.16 -10.38 -17.67
N ILE A 4 21.31 -9.43 -17.95
CA ILE A 4 21.44 -8.11 -17.37
C ILE A 4 21.20 -8.35 -15.87
N SER A 5 22.26 -8.23 -15.09
CA SER A 5 22.17 -8.12 -13.63
C SER A 5 21.44 -6.83 -13.34
N ILE A 6 20.12 -6.88 -13.42
CA ILE A 6 19.29 -5.82 -12.90
C ILE A 6 19.45 -5.99 -11.38
N GLU A 7 20.09 -5.05 -10.71
CA GLU A 7 19.89 -4.85 -9.28
C GLU A 7 18.43 -4.54 -9.12
N ILE A 8 17.62 -5.60 -9.04
CA ILE A 8 16.20 -5.48 -8.77
C ILE A 8 16.12 -5.01 -7.33
N MET A 9 15.69 -3.79 -7.14
CA MET A 9 15.28 -3.31 -5.82
C MET A 9 14.34 -4.36 -5.23
N THR A 10 14.76 -5.00 -4.15
CA THR A 10 13.96 -6.02 -3.47
C THR A 10 12.90 -5.35 -2.60
N GLU A 11 11.87 -6.08 -2.18
CA GLU A 11 10.94 -5.57 -1.15
C GLU A 11 11.69 -5.09 0.09
N LEU A 12 12.78 -5.78 0.44
CA LEU A 12 13.62 -5.42 1.59
C LEU A 12 14.26 -4.04 1.42
N ASP A 13 14.73 -3.70 0.21
CA ASP A 13 15.28 -2.38 -0.09
C ASP A 13 14.21 -1.29 0.02
N VAL A 14 13.01 -1.53 -0.49
CA VAL A 14 11.90 -0.58 -0.38
C VAL A 14 11.53 -0.32 1.09
N TYR A 15 11.51 -1.37 1.94
CA TYR A 15 11.28 -1.19 3.37
C TYR A 15 12.45 -0.50 4.06
N ALA A 16 13.70 -0.85 3.71
CA ALA A 16 14.90 -0.27 4.31
C ALA A 16 14.99 1.26 4.11
N TYR A 17 14.53 1.75 2.98
CA TYR A 17 14.47 3.21 2.72
C TYR A 17 13.12 3.83 3.11
N GLY A 18 12.02 3.14 2.88
CA GLY A 18 10.68 3.67 3.10
C GLY A 18 10.31 3.80 4.57
N VAL A 19 10.67 2.82 5.42
CA VAL A 19 10.33 2.86 6.85
C VAL A 19 10.99 4.04 7.56
N PRO A 20 12.30 4.34 7.39
CA PRO A 20 12.90 5.55 7.95
C PRO A 20 12.20 6.84 7.51
N VAL A 21 11.80 6.94 6.24
CA VAL A 21 11.05 8.12 5.74
C VAL A 21 9.71 8.24 6.44
N VAL A 22 8.95 7.15 6.57
CA VAL A 22 7.67 7.16 7.30
C VAL A 22 7.86 7.55 8.77
N LEU A 23 8.89 7.04 9.43
CA LEU A 23 9.19 7.42 10.82
C LEU A 23 9.56 8.90 10.95
N LEU A 24 10.31 9.44 10.00
CA LEU A 24 10.63 10.87 9.95
C LEU A 24 9.36 11.72 9.75
N LEU A 25 8.45 11.30 8.85
CA LEU A 25 7.17 12.00 8.62
C LEU A 25 6.30 11.99 9.88
N ILE A 26 6.16 10.84 10.55
CA ILE A 26 5.43 10.73 11.82
C ILE A 26 6.06 11.64 12.87
N THR A 27 7.38 11.60 13.02
CA THR A 27 8.10 12.42 14.01
C THR A 27 7.89 13.92 13.74
N ALA A 28 8.02 14.32 12.48
CA ALA A 28 7.82 15.71 12.07
C ALA A 28 6.38 16.19 12.34
N GLU A 29 5.37 15.35 12.05
CA GLU A 29 3.97 15.67 12.32
C GLU A 29 3.67 15.73 13.82
N VAL A 30 4.23 14.83 14.64
CA VAL A 30 4.11 14.86 16.11
C VAL A 30 4.69 16.16 16.68
N ILE A 31 5.90 16.53 16.25
CA ILE A 31 6.55 17.78 16.68
C ILE A 31 5.70 18.99 16.26
N TYR A 32 5.26 19.03 15.00
CA TYR A 32 4.42 20.11 14.48
C TYR A 32 3.11 20.23 15.27
N SER A 33 2.40 19.11 15.48
CA SER A 33 1.17 19.06 16.25
C SER A 33 1.36 19.55 17.69
N SER A 34 2.44 19.11 18.34
CA SER A 34 2.76 19.50 19.72
C SER A 34 3.10 20.98 19.83
N VAL A 35 3.96 21.51 18.95
CA VAL A 35 4.36 22.92 18.94
C VAL A 35 3.17 23.86 18.67
N LYS A 36 2.24 23.41 17.83
CA LYS A 36 1.04 24.18 17.47
C LYS A 36 -0.16 23.93 18.40
N GLY A 37 -0.08 23.00 19.36
CA GLY A 37 -1.19 22.63 20.24
C GLY A 37 -2.39 22.01 19.51
N LEU A 38 -2.16 21.26 18.39
CA LEU A 38 -3.23 20.78 17.50
C LEU A 38 -3.85 19.45 17.93
N ASN A 39 -3.21 18.73 18.86
CA ASN A 39 -3.70 17.46 19.41
C ASN A 39 -4.04 16.37 18.35
N PHE A 40 -3.26 16.29 17.26
CA PHE A 40 -3.48 15.29 16.21
C PHE A 40 -3.28 13.86 16.69
N TYR A 41 -2.62 13.64 17.81
CA TYR A 41 -2.25 12.33 18.34
C TYR A 41 -2.90 12.07 19.69
N LYS A 42 -3.63 10.94 19.77
CA LYS A 42 -4.13 10.37 21.03
C LYS A 42 -3.38 9.06 21.29
N LEU A 43 -2.73 8.92 22.43
CA LEU A 43 -1.93 7.73 22.76
C LEU A 43 -2.73 6.44 22.61
N ARG A 44 -3.96 6.40 23.14
CA ARG A 44 -4.84 5.24 23.02
C ARG A 44 -5.07 4.83 21.58
N ASP A 45 -5.28 5.80 20.70
CA ASP A 45 -5.52 5.60 19.28
C ASP A 45 -4.27 5.09 18.55
N THR A 46 -3.11 5.67 18.87
CA THR A 46 -1.80 5.24 18.35
C THR A 46 -1.49 3.80 18.76
N PHE A 47 -1.67 3.43 20.03
CA PHE A 47 -1.46 2.05 20.49
C PHE A 47 -2.41 1.05 19.86
N ALA A 48 -3.67 1.41 19.63
CA ALA A 48 -4.61 0.58 18.88
C ALA A 48 -4.13 0.35 17.44
N GLY A 49 -3.63 1.39 16.78
CA GLY A 49 -3.02 1.30 15.44
C GLY A 49 -1.81 0.37 15.40
N LEU A 50 -0.91 0.48 16.39
CA LEU A 50 0.26 -0.42 16.50
C LEU A 50 -0.15 -1.87 16.75
N GLY A 51 -1.20 -2.12 17.54
CA GLY A 51 -1.74 -3.47 17.73
C GLY A 51 -2.30 -4.06 16.43
N LEU A 52 -3.02 -3.26 15.64
CA LEU A 52 -3.49 -3.67 14.32
C LEU A 52 -2.32 -3.96 13.36
N LEU A 53 -1.30 -3.09 13.34
CA LEU A 53 -0.09 -3.30 12.53
C LEU A 53 0.61 -4.60 12.92
N SER A 54 0.81 -4.85 14.21
CA SER A 54 1.49 -6.05 14.71
C SER A 54 0.76 -7.33 14.30
N GLY A 55 -0.57 -7.37 14.45
CA GLY A 55 -1.36 -8.52 14.02
C GLY A 55 -1.36 -8.68 12.49
N ASN A 56 -1.43 -7.58 11.72
CA ASN A 56 -1.29 -7.64 10.26
C ASN A 56 0.08 -8.18 9.84
N PHE A 57 1.14 -7.78 10.54
CA PHE A 57 2.49 -8.27 10.28
C PHE A 57 2.59 -9.79 10.54
N LEU A 58 2.15 -10.27 11.70
CA LEU A 58 2.21 -11.69 12.08
C LEU A 58 1.39 -12.57 11.12
N ILE A 59 0.14 -12.20 10.87
CA ILE A 59 -0.71 -12.92 9.92
C ILE A 59 -0.17 -12.77 8.50
N GLY A 60 0.36 -11.60 8.18
CA GLY A 60 0.96 -11.28 6.89
C GLY A 60 2.17 -12.14 6.53
N LEU A 61 2.96 -12.58 7.50
CA LEU A 61 4.10 -13.48 7.24
C LEU A 61 3.65 -14.76 6.52
N LEU A 62 2.55 -15.36 6.95
CA LEU A 62 2.02 -16.58 6.36
C LEU A 62 1.17 -16.28 5.11
N THR A 63 0.23 -15.35 5.21
CA THR A 63 -0.73 -15.09 4.14
C THR A 63 -0.10 -14.45 2.91
N LYS A 64 0.78 -13.45 3.08
CA LYS A 64 1.45 -12.78 1.96
C LYS A 64 2.42 -13.72 1.24
N SER A 65 3.18 -14.52 1.99
CA SER A 65 4.07 -15.52 1.39
C SER A 65 3.29 -16.55 0.58
N SER A 66 2.18 -17.07 1.13
CA SER A 66 1.33 -18.02 0.41
C SER A 66 0.70 -17.40 -0.84
N ILE A 67 0.21 -16.17 -0.75
CA ILE A 67 -0.36 -15.43 -1.89
C ILE A 67 0.71 -15.20 -2.95
N PHE A 68 1.94 -14.83 -2.56
CA PHE A 68 3.05 -14.63 -3.48
C PHE A 68 3.38 -15.93 -4.24
N LEU A 69 3.47 -17.08 -3.54
CA LEU A 69 3.68 -18.37 -4.17
C LEU A 69 2.56 -18.74 -5.16
N ILE A 70 1.31 -18.44 -4.83
CA ILE A 70 0.17 -18.60 -5.74
C ILE A 70 0.36 -17.73 -6.98
N TYR A 71 0.79 -16.47 -6.83
CA TYR A 71 1.01 -15.57 -7.98
C TYR A 71 2.16 -16.04 -8.87
N VAL A 72 3.26 -16.55 -8.30
CA VAL A 72 4.37 -17.16 -9.06
C VAL A 72 3.88 -18.39 -9.82
N TYR A 73 3.05 -19.22 -9.20
CA TYR A 73 2.44 -20.37 -9.87
C TYR A 73 1.51 -19.95 -11.02
N LEU A 74 0.62 -18.99 -10.79
CA LEU A 74 -0.30 -18.48 -11.82
C LEU A 74 0.42 -17.77 -12.97
N TYR A 75 1.55 -17.17 -12.71
CA TYR A 75 2.37 -16.52 -13.73
C TYR A 75 2.87 -17.50 -14.80
N GLN A 76 2.93 -18.81 -14.52
CA GLN A 76 3.26 -19.83 -15.52
C GLN A 76 2.18 -19.94 -16.61
N PHE A 77 0.95 -19.53 -16.31
CA PHE A 77 -0.21 -19.55 -17.23
C PHE A 77 -0.52 -18.18 -17.84
N ARG A 78 0.44 -17.25 -17.80
CA ARG A 78 0.26 -15.90 -18.31
C ARG A 78 -0.07 -15.86 -19.80
N LEU A 79 -0.91 -14.89 -20.19
CA LEU A 79 -1.29 -14.67 -21.57
C LEU A 79 -0.16 -14.05 -22.40
N ILE A 80 0.60 -13.16 -21.79
CA ILE A 80 1.75 -12.47 -22.40
C ILE A 80 2.87 -12.37 -21.36
N THR A 81 4.05 -11.92 -21.76
CA THR A 81 5.11 -11.54 -20.84
C THR A 81 5.36 -10.04 -21.01
N VAL A 82 4.87 -9.22 -20.08
CA VAL A 82 4.96 -7.76 -20.17
C VAL A 82 6.42 -7.30 -20.29
N ASN A 83 7.34 -8.00 -19.62
CA ASN A 83 8.79 -7.72 -19.67
C ASN A 83 9.42 -7.95 -21.05
N ASP A 84 8.80 -8.77 -21.94
CA ASP A 84 9.31 -9.01 -23.27
C ASP A 84 8.79 -7.97 -24.29
N ILE A 85 7.73 -7.25 -23.92
CA ILE A 85 7.05 -6.28 -24.79
C ILE A 85 7.50 -4.86 -24.50
N LEU A 86 7.76 -4.53 -23.24
CA LEU A 86 8.04 -3.18 -22.78
C LEU A 86 9.49 -3.07 -22.25
N PRO A 87 10.15 -1.92 -22.44
CA PRO A 87 11.38 -1.64 -21.74
C PRO A 87 11.14 -1.54 -20.22
N LEU A 88 12.15 -1.84 -19.42
CA LEU A 88 12.03 -2.00 -17.97
C LEU A 88 11.33 -0.82 -17.26
N TRP A 89 11.68 0.42 -17.63
CA TRP A 89 11.03 1.60 -17.05
C TRP A 89 9.52 1.64 -17.31
N ALA A 90 9.09 1.20 -18.51
CA ALA A 90 7.69 1.14 -18.87
C ALA A 90 6.96 -0.04 -18.19
N VAL A 91 7.65 -1.16 -17.90
CA VAL A 91 7.13 -2.26 -17.09
C VAL A 91 6.81 -1.75 -15.68
N TRP A 92 7.74 -1.03 -15.05
CA TRP A 92 7.51 -0.43 -13.73
C TRP A 92 6.32 0.54 -13.74
N LEU A 93 6.29 1.45 -14.70
CA LEU A 93 5.19 2.41 -14.84
C LEU A 93 3.85 1.71 -15.05
N ALA A 94 3.77 0.75 -15.97
CA ALA A 94 2.57 -0.03 -16.23
C ALA A 94 2.11 -0.82 -15.00
N THR A 95 3.06 -1.39 -14.25
CA THR A 95 2.77 -2.11 -13.00
C THR A 95 2.20 -1.17 -11.93
N PHE A 96 2.78 0.01 -11.73
CA PHE A 96 2.25 1.01 -10.79
C PHE A 96 0.85 1.46 -11.19
N VAL A 97 0.63 1.81 -12.46
CA VAL A 97 -0.69 2.23 -12.96
C VAL A 97 -1.72 1.11 -12.77
N MET A 98 -1.34 -0.13 -13.04
CA MET A 98 -2.24 -1.27 -12.86
C MET A 98 -2.54 -1.52 -11.38
N ILE A 99 -1.55 -1.43 -10.50
CA ILE A 99 -1.75 -1.55 -9.04
C ILE A 99 -2.71 -0.47 -8.56
N ASP A 100 -2.53 0.78 -8.98
CA ASP A 100 -3.40 1.90 -8.58
C ASP A 100 -4.83 1.70 -9.07
N PHE A 101 -5.01 1.30 -10.33
CA PHE A 101 -6.31 0.96 -10.89
C PHE A 101 -7.02 -0.16 -10.12
N VAL A 102 -6.31 -1.26 -9.84
CA VAL A 102 -6.84 -2.39 -9.07
C VAL A 102 -7.17 -1.99 -7.64
N TYR A 103 -6.27 -1.21 -7.02
CA TYR A 103 -6.46 -0.71 -5.67
C TYR A 103 -7.67 0.23 -5.56
N TYR A 104 -7.90 1.09 -6.55
CA TYR A 104 -9.11 1.92 -6.60
C TYR A 104 -10.37 1.07 -6.51
N TRP A 105 -10.48 0.01 -7.32
CA TRP A 105 -11.65 -0.87 -7.29
C TRP A 105 -11.74 -1.64 -5.98
N TYR A 106 -10.64 -2.21 -5.50
CA TYR A 106 -10.59 -2.88 -4.20
C TYR A 106 -11.09 -1.94 -3.08
N HIS A 107 -10.55 -0.73 -3.01
CA HIS A 107 -10.90 0.26 -1.98
C HIS A 107 -12.37 0.68 -2.10
N ARG A 108 -12.84 0.96 -3.32
CA ARG A 108 -14.25 1.28 -3.59
C ARG A 108 -15.21 0.17 -3.16
N PHE A 109 -14.88 -1.09 -3.46
CA PHE A 109 -15.67 -2.23 -3.00
C PHE A 109 -15.57 -2.42 -1.49
N SER A 110 -14.43 -2.12 -0.87
CA SER A 110 -14.26 -2.15 0.58
C SER A 110 -15.22 -1.20 1.31
N HIS A 111 -15.61 -0.11 0.67
CA HIS A 111 -16.63 0.81 1.19
C HIS A 111 -18.09 0.46 0.80
N ARG A 112 -18.31 -0.45 -0.16
CA ARG A 112 -19.65 -0.75 -0.69
C ARG A 112 -20.16 -2.13 -0.31
N VAL A 113 -19.26 -3.10 -0.13
CA VAL A 113 -19.61 -4.49 0.17
C VAL A 113 -19.45 -4.74 1.66
N ARG A 114 -20.51 -5.14 2.35
CA ARG A 114 -20.56 -5.29 3.82
C ARG A 114 -19.45 -6.17 4.39
N PHE A 115 -19.15 -7.30 3.75
CA PHE A 115 -18.05 -8.19 4.18
C PHE A 115 -16.69 -7.49 4.08
N MET A 116 -16.44 -6.79 2.98
CA MET A 116 -15.18 -6.07 2.79
C MET A 116 -15.07 -4.87 3.72
N TRP A 117 -16.19 -4.18 3.97
CA TRP A 117 -16.25 -3.11 4.96
C TRP A 117 -15.92 -3.62 6.37
N ALA A 118 -16.43 -4.79 6.78
CA ALA A 118 -16.12 -5.37 8.08
C ALA A 118 -14.62 -5.58 8.30
N VAL A 119 -13.86 -5.84 7.24
CA VAL A 119 -12.38 -5.90 7.29
C VAL A 119 -11.76 -4.50 7.23
N HIS A 120 -12.29 -3.62 6.39
CA HIS A 120 -11.70 -2.30 6.10
C HIS A 120 -12.01 -1.24 7.17
N MET A 121 -13.12 -1.37 7.90
CA MET A 121 -13.53 -0.42 8.93
C MET A 121 -12.48 -0.19 10.03
N ASN A 122 -11.59 -1.15 10.28
CA ASN A 122 -10.48 -0.98 11.22
C ASN A 122 -9.55 0.17 10.81
N HIS A 123 -9.36 0.35 9.49
CA HIS A 123 -8.59 1.46 8.95
C HIS A 123 -9.27 2.81 9.21
N HIS A 124 -10.59 2.85 9.14
CA HIS A 124 -11.40 4.05 9.39
C HIS A 124 -11.89 4.20 10.84
N SER A 125 -11.32 3.45 11.79
CA SER A 125 -11.74 3.47 13.20
C SER A 125 -11.08 4.54 14.05
N SER A 126 -10.19 5.36 13.50
CA SER A 126 -9.60 6.50 14.18
C SER A 126 -10.49 7.73 14.08
N GLU A 127 -10.59 8.50 15.17
CA GLU A 127 -11.25 9.80 15.18
C GLU A 127 -10.34 10.91 14.62
N GLU A 128 -9.00 10.68 14.70
CA GLU A 128 -8.00 11.62 14.22
C GLU A 128 -7.42 11.14 12.89
N MET A 129 -6.97 12.08 12.08
CA MET A 129 -6.26 11.81 10.83
C MET A 129 -4.81 12.25 10.97
N ASN A 130 -3.90 11.30 11.08
CA ASN A 130 -2.46 11.53 11.19
C ASN A 130 -1.70 10.35 10.57
N PHE A 131 -0.40 10.50 10.36
CA PHE A 131 0.37 9.45 9.68
C PHE A 131 0.32 8.08 10.37
N THR A 132 0.08 7.99 11.70
CA THR A 132 -0.04 6.69 12.35
C THR A 132 -1.34 5.96 12.03
N VAL A 133 -2.35 6.65 11.51
CA VAL A 133 -3.61 6.03 11.04
C VAL A 133 -3.36 5.10 9.84
N SER A 134 -2.38 5.42 9.00
CA SER A 134 -1.96 4.54 7.91
C SER A 134 -1.48 3.16 8.39
N LEU A 135 -0.99 3.07 9.63
CA LEU A 135 -0.54 1.82 10.26
C LEU A 135 -1.71 0.91 10.69
N ARG A 136 -2.96 1.40 10.69
CA ARG A 136 -4.16 0.63 10.99
C ARG A 136 -4.50 -0.33 9.86
N GLN A 137 -3.69 -1.36 9.71
CA GLN A 137 -3.87 -2.37 8.67
C GLN A 137 -4.73 -3.52 9.18
N ALA A 138 -5.79 -3.84 8.44
CA ALA A 138 -6.65 -4.97 8.77
C ALA A 138 -5.88 -6.31 8.68
N TRP A 139 -6.05 -7.19 9.64
CA TRP A 139 -5.36 -8.49 9.69
C TRP A 139 -5.66 -9.36 8.46
N PHE A 140 -6.90 -9.37 8.01
CA PHE A 140 -7.34 -10.13 6.84
C PHE A 140 -7.30 -9.33 5.53
N GLY A 141 -6.78 -8.10 5.56
CA GLY A 141 -6.64 -7.25 4.39
C GLY A 141 -5.91 -7.91 3.21
N PRO A 142 -4.78 -8.61 3.41
CA PRO A 142 -4.10 -9.32 2.34
C PRO A 142 -5.00 -10.34 1.62
N ILE A 143 -5.82 -11.07 2.35
CA ILE A 143 -6.72 -12.10 1.78
C ILE A 143 -7.83 -11.46 0.94
N THR A 144 -8.43 -10.37 1.41
CA THR A 144 -9.50 -9.67 0.68
C THR A 144 -9.02 -8.99 -0.60
N LYS A 145 -7.71 -8.74 -0.74
CA LYS A 145 -7.10 -8.20 -1.96
C LYS A 145 -6.94 -9.24 -3.07
N VAL A 146 -6.83 -10.54 -2.73
CA VAL A 146 -6.54 -11.61 -3.70
C VAL A 146 -7.46 -11.58 -4.91
N PRO A 147 -8.80 -11.52 -4.78
CA PRO A 147 -9.70 -11.53 -5.94
C PRO A 147 -9.48 -10.39 -6.93
N PHE A 148 -8.93 -9.27 -6.46
CA PHE A 148 -8.66 -8.09 -7.28
C PHE A 148 -7.30 -8.14 -7.97
N PHE A 149 -6.30 -8.74 -7.34
CA PHE A 149 -4.92 -8.76 -7.84
C PHE A 149 -4.54 -10.05 -8.57
N ILE A 150 -5.35 -11.12 -8.45
CA ILE A 150 -5.04 -12.45 -8.99
C ILE A 150 -4.89 -12.47 -10.51
N PHE A 151 -5.53 -11.56 -11.23
CA PHE A 151 -5.41 -11.49 -12.68
C PHE A 151 -4.08 -10.89 -13.15
N MET A 152 -3.37 -10.13 -12.33
CA MET A 152 -2.10 -9.50 -12.74
C MET A 152 -1.06 -10.51 -13.24
N PRO A 153 -0.73 -11.58 -12.48
CA PRO A 153 0.18 -12.60 -12.99
C PRO A 153 -0.38 -13.34 -14.23
N LEU A 154 -1.71 -13.52 -14.33
CA LEU A 154 -2.32 -14.16 -15.50
C LEU A 154 -2.26 -13.31 -16.77
N VAL A 155 -2.38 -11.99 -16.65
CA VAL A 155 -2.16 -11.05 -17.77
C VAL A 155 -0.69 -11.05 -18.18
N GLY A 156 0.24 -11.18 -17.23
CA GLY A 156 1.66 -11.27 -17.51
C GLY A 156 2.54 -10.25 -16.79
N PHE A 157 2.00 -9.59 -15.74
CA PHE A 157 2.82 -8.77 -14.85
C PHE A 157 3.68 -9.67 -13.95
N ASP A 158 4.97 -9.39 -13.93
CA ASP A 158 5.92 -10.15 -13.12
C ASP A 158 5.58 -10.08 -11.63
N PRO A 159 5.47 -11.21 -10.91
CA PRO A 159 5.09 -11.23 -9.49
C PRO A 159 6.07 -10.50 -8.58
N ILE A 160 7.37 -10.51 -8.88
CA ILE A 160 8.39 -9.82 -8.07
C ILE A 160 8.25 -8.31 -8.26
N ILE A 161 8.17 -7.84 -9.51
CA ILE A 161 7.97 -6.42 -9.81
C ILE A 161 6.66 -5.94 -9.19
N THR A 162 5.59 -6.75 -9.30
CA THR A 162 4.28 -6.43 -8.70
C THR A 162 4.36 -6.34 -7.18
N ALA A 163 5.08 -7.24 -6.52
CA ALA A 163 5.25 -7.23 -5.06
C ALA A 163 6.02 -5.98 -4.60
N VAL A 164 7.17 -5.68 -5.23
CA VAL A 164 8.00 -4.50 -4.90
C VAL A 164 7.24 -3.20 -5.17
N ALA A 165 6.58 -3.09 -6.32
CA ALA A 165 5.75 -1.93 -6.65
C ALA A 165 4.56 -1.78 -5.68
N GLY A 166 3.98 -2.89 -5.22
CA GLY A 166 2.91 -2.90 -4.22
C GLY A 166 3.36 -2.38 -2.85
N VAL A 167 4.56 -2.72 -2.43
CA VAL A 167 5.17 -2.15 -1.20
C VAL A 167 5.39 -0.65 -1.35
N ALA A 168 5.99 -0.22 -2.45
CA ALA A 168 6.21 1.20 -2.72
C ALA A 168 4.89 1.99 -2.79
N SER A 169 3.86 1.45 -3.43
CA SER A 169 2.50 2.03 -3.46
C SER A 169 1.88 2.14 -2.06
N THR A 170 2.09 1.13 -1.20
CA THR A 170 1.62 1.18 0.19
C THR A 170 2.31 2.28 0.99
N LEU A 171 3.62 2.45 0.83
CA LEU A 171 4.38 3.54 1.47
C LEU A 171 3.94 4.91 0.97
N TRP A 172 3.68 5.05 -0.33
CA TRP A 172 3.07 6.26 -0.89
C TRP A 172 1.72 6.57 -0.25
N GLY A 173 0.89 5.54 -0.01
CA GLY A 173 -0.41 5.67 0.64
C GLY A 173 -0.36 6.27 2.05
N VAL A 174 0.80 6.19 2.74
CA VAL A 174 0.98 6.85 4.06
C VAL A 174 0.78 8.36 3.95
N ILE A 175 1.25 8.98 2.87
CA ILE A 175 1.17 10.43 2.65
C ILE A 175 -0.29 10.91 2.62
N GLY A 176 -1.23 10.05 2.24
CA GLY A 176 -2.67 10.33 2.25
C GLY A 176 -3.26 10.53 3.65
N HIS A 177 -2.55 10.15 4.74
CA HIS A 177 -3.09 10.11 6.09
C HIS A 177 -2.55 11.23 6.98
N THR A 178 -2.78 12.50 6.59
CA THR A 178 -2.37 13.62 7.44
C THR A 178 -3.38 14.77 7.39
N GLN A 179 -3.49 15.51 8.49
CA GLN A 179 -4.17 16.81 8.55
C GLN A 179 -3.23 17.97 8.26
N TRP A 180 -1.93 17.72 8.26
CA TRP A 180 -0.91 18.74 8.03
C TRP A 180 -0.96 19.29 6.61
N ILE A 181 -1.12 18.39 5.62
CA ILE A 181 -1.28 18.76 4.21
C ILE A 181 -2.78 18.96 3.94
N ARG A 182 -3.16 20.14 3.46
CA ARG A 182 -4.56 20.45 3.12
C ARG A 182 -4.82 20.15 1.65
N ARG A 183 -4.93 21.16 0.80
CA ARG A 183 -5.21 21.00 -0.63
C ARG A 183 -3.95 21.10 -1.47
N LEU A 184 -3.79 20.18 -2.42
CA LEU A 184 -2.67 20.14 -3.35
C LEU A 184 -3.04 20.69 -4.74
N GLY A 185 -4.17 21.40 -4.85
CA GLY A 185 -4.60 22.06 -6.10
C GLY A 185 -4.89 21.06 -7.20
N ILE A 186 -4.26 21.25 -8.37
CA ILE A 186 -4.51 20.42 -9.56
C ILE A 186 -4.18 18.93 -9.35
N LEU A 187 -3.29 18.60 -8.43
CA LEU A 187 -2.93 17.22 -8.14
C LEU A 187 -4.10 16.40 -7.55
N GLU A 188 -5.11 17.05 -6.98
CA GLU A 188 -6.30 16.38 -6.43
C GLU A 188 -7.21 15.75 -7.49
N TYR A 189 -7.04 16.15 -8.75
CA TYR A 189 -7.76 15.56 -9.88
C TYR A 189 -7.10 14.29 -10.42
N ILE A 190 -5.83 14.05 -10.06
CA ILE A 190 -5.03 12.95 -10.61
C ILE A 190 -4.63 11.96 -9.51
N LEU A 191 -4.33 12.45 -8.31
CA LEU A 191 -3.80 11.66 -7.18
C LEU A 191 -4.79 11.64 -6.01
N VAL A 192 -4.78 10.55 -5.26
CA VAL A 192 -5.41 10.52 -3.94
C VAL A 192 -4.54 11.35 -2.99
N THR A 193 -5.07 12.48 -2.57
CA THR A 193 -4.40 13.43 -1.67
C THR A 193 -4.98 13.32 -0.26
N PRO A 194 -4.32 13.87 0.77
CA PRO A 194 -4.86 13.88 2.13
C PRO A 194 -6.24 14.52 2.23
N SER A 195 -6.53 15.54 1.41
CA SER A 195 -7.83 16.21 1.43
C SER A 195 -8.94 15.38 0.78
N SER A 196 -8.63 14.55 -0.19
CA SER A 196 -9.61 13.66 -0.86
C SER A 196 -9.77 12.31 -0.17
N HIS A 197 -8.78 11.92 0.67
CA HIS A 197 -8.82 10.66 1.42
C HIS A 197 -9.54 10.79 2.77
N ARG A 198 -9.59 11.99 3.36
CA ARG A 198 -10.38 12.31 4.57
C ARG A 198 -11.89 12.18 4.32
#